data_0c26e3ac41d7b602ade27f5fabffa2f0
#
_entry.id   0c26e3ac41d7b602ade27f5fabffa2f0
#
_cell.length_a   1.000
_cell.length_b   1.000
_cell.length_c   1.000
_cell.angle_alpha   90.00
_cell.angle_beta   90.00
_cell.angle_gamma   90.00
#
_symmetry.space_group_name_H-M   'P 1'
#
loop_
_entity.id
_entity.type
_entity.pdbx_description
1 polymer ?
#
loop_
_entity_poly.entity_id
_entity_poly.type
_entity_poly.pdbx_seq_one_letter_code
_entity_poly.pdbx_strand_id
1 'polypeptide(L)'
;MFAVLKTGGKQYKVQSGDVLRVEKLAADAGETVQFNDVLMIGGDSPVLGSPLVSGAAVQAEVIDQIKGDKVIKFVKRRRKHSSKRTVGHRQKLTLVKITEILSSGGENSGVKAAIGAGSVSDAPVSAPKAKAPKSAAPATDEAADDLTKLNGVGPAAATKLNDAGITTYAQLAALSEEQIAA
;
A
#
# COMPACT_ATOMS: atom_id res chain seq x y z
N MET A 1 13.02 -27.08 12.20
CA MET A 1 13.77 -25.82 12.02
C MET A 1 12.87 -24.67 12.42
N PHE A 2 13.36 -23.71 13.17
CA PHE A 2 12.62 -22.50 13.53
C PHE A 2 13.52 -21.26 13.38
N ALA A 3 12.93 -20.12 13.23
CA ALA A 3 13.65 -18.85 13.21
C ALA A 3 13.10 -17.89 14.27
N VAL A 4 13.95 -16.98 14.74
CA VAL A 4 13.53 -15.84 15.56
C VAL A 4 13.71 -14.59 14.71
N LEU A 5 12.61 -13.99 14.32
CA LEU A 5 12.60 -12.76 13.53
C LEU A 5 12.18 -11.55 14.37
N LYS A 6 12.63 -10.36 13.95
CA LYS A 6 12.27 -9.09 14.56
C LYS A 6 11.44 -8.28 13.56
N THR A 7 10.23 -7.87 13.97
CA THR A 7 9.39 -6.97 13.18
C THR A 7 8.47 -6.15 14.07
N GLY A 8 8.15 -4.91 13.69
CA GLY A 8 7.29 -4.02 14.47
C GLY A 8 7.75 -3.79 15.91
N GLY A 9 9.07 -3.86 16.17
CA GLY A 9 9.64 -3.72 17.51
C GLY A 9 9.48 -4.95 18.42
N LYS A 10 8.96 -6.06 17.91
CA LYS A 10 8.74 -7.32 18.63
C LYS A 10 9.52 -8.46 18.01
N GLN A 11 9.78 -9.49 18.80
CA GLN A 11 10.44 -10.72 18.36
C GLN A 11 9.43 -11.86 18.30
N TYR A 12 9.51 -12.65 17.26
CA TYR A 12 8.63 -13.79 17.02
C TYR A 12 9.45 -15.03 16.73
N LYS A 13 9.18 -16.11 17.49
CA LYS A 13 9.66 -17.45 17.16
C LYS A 13 8.69 -18.07 16.17
N VAL A 14 9.16 -18.48 15.00
CA VAL A 14 8.34 -18.93 13.88
C VAL A 14 8.83 -20.23 13.29
N GLN A 15 7.90 -21.01 12.77
CA GLN A 15 8.13 -22.21 11.99
C GLN A 15 7.40 -22.10 10.65
N SER A 16 7.79 -22.89 9.67
CA SER A 16 7.06 -22.96 8.41
C SER A 16 5.62 -23.44 8.65
N GLY A 17 4.65 -22.75 8.08
CA GLY A 17 3.22 -22.97 8.26
C GLY A 17 2.56 -22.15 9.38
N ASP A 18 3.33 -21.47 10.24
CA ASP A 18 2.78 -20.66 11.32
C ASP A 18 2.04 -19.44 10.79
N VAL A 19 0.93 -19.09 11.46
CA VAL A 19 0.16 -17.88 11.19
C VAL A 19 0.36 -16.87 12.31
N LEU A 20 0.79 -15.66 11.96
CA LEU A 20 1.15 -14.61 12.89
C LEU A 20 0.37 -13.32 12.64
N ARG A 21 0.14 -12.57 13.72
CA ARG A 21 -0.33 -11.18 13.66
C ARG A 21 0.84 -10.25 13.93
N VAL A 22 1.25 -9.50 12.91
CA VAL A 22 2.34 -8.53 13.02
C VAL A 22 1.80 -7.11 12.89
N GLU A 23 2.61 -6.12 13.24
CA GLU A 23 2.26 -4.71 13.00
C GLU A 23 2.05 -4.48 11.49
N LYS A 24 1.27 -3.46 11.14
CA LYS A 24 0.86 -3.22 9.75
C LYS A 24 2.05 -3.10 8.81
N LEU A 25 2.12 -4.01 7.83
CA LEU A 25 3.09 -3.99 6.74
C LEU A 25 2.57 -3.21 5.53
N ALA A 26 3.50 -2.71 4.72
CA ALA A 26 3.21 -2.06 3.45
C ALA A 26 3.09 -3.10 2.32
N ALA A 27 2.14 -4.02 2.48
CA ALA A 27 1.86 -5.10 1.55
C ALA A 27 0.36 -5.35 1.47
N ASP A 28 -0.13 -5.84 0.36
CA ASP A 28 -1.52 -6.19 0.14
C ASP A 28 -1.76 -7.69 0.37
N ALA A 29 -3.01 -8.08 0.59
CA ALA A 29 -3.38 -9.49 0.75
C ALA A 29 -3.03 -10.29 -0.51
N GLY A 30 -2.42 -11.47 -0.33
CA GLY A 30 -1.91 -12.33 -1.40
C GLY A 30 -0.47 -12.01 -1.83
N GLU A 31 0.17 -10.97 -1.32
CA GLU A 31 1.58 -10.70 -1.59
C GLU A 31 2.50 -11.57 -0.73
N THR A 32 3.61 -12.00 -1.30
CA THR A 32 4.72 -12.61 -0.55
C THR A 32 5.66 -11.52 -0.08
N VAL A 33 5.99 -11.54 1.20
CA VAL A 33 6.92 -10.59 1.84
C VAL A 33 8.06 -11.35 2.51
N GLN A 34 9.20 -10.70 2.64
CA GLN A 34 10.39 -11.28 3.22
C GLN A 34 10.85 -10.47 4.43
N PHE A 35 11.04 -11.15 5.56
CA PHE A 35 11.66 -10.61 6.76
C PHE A 35 13.15 -10.88 6.73
N ASN A 36 13.96 -9.83 6.71
CA ASN A 36 15.42 -9.91 6.68
C ASN A 36 16.05 -9.83 8.07
N ASP A 37 15.29 -9.32 9.06
CA ASP A 37 15.78 -9.18 10.43
C ASP A 37 15.63 -10.49 11.21
N VAL A 38 16.48 -11.46 10.90
CA VAL A 38 16.55 -12.77 11.59
C VAL A 38 17.65 -12.73 12.65
N LEU A 39 17.26 -12.91 13.90
CA LEU A 39 18.19 -12.89 15.05
C LEU A 39 18.85 -14.24 15.28
N MET A 40 18.11 -15.32 15.03
CA MET A 40 18.55 -16.69 15.29
C MET A 40 17.81 -17.67 14.39
N ILE A 41 18.49 -18.69 13.97
CA ILE A 41 17.91 -19.87 13.35
C ILE A 41 18.19 -21.05 14.28
N GLY A 42 17.15 -21.77 14.64
CA GLY A 42 17.25 -22.96 15.50
C GLY A 42 16.89 -24.21 14.73
N GLY A 43 17.53 -25.29 15.08
CA GLY A 43 17.42 -26.63 14.51
C GLY A 43 18.50 -27.51 15.10
N ASP A 44 18.98 -28.48 14.33
CA ASP A 44 20.04 -29.41 14.77
C ASP A 44 21.37 -28.68 15.01
N SER A 45 21.65 -27.63 14.25
CA SER A 45 22.77 -26.71 14.43
C SER A 45 22.28 -25.27 14.54
N PRO A 46 22.13 -24.74 15.77
CA PRO A 46 21.60 -23.38 15.93
C PRO A 46 22.65 -22.33 15.52
N VAL A 47 22.18 -21.30 14.74
CA VAL A 47 22.98 -20.16 14.31
C VAL A 47 22.47 -18.92 15.00
N LEU A 48 23.35 -18.23 15.73
CA LEU A 48 23.07 -16.95 16.40
C LEU A 48 23.62 -15.80 15.57
N GLY A 49 22.81 -14.77 15.36
CA GLY A 49 23.24 -13.54 14.74
C GLY A 49 23.97 -12.59 15.69
N SER A 50 24.85 -11.75 15.17
CA SER A 50 25.51 -10.69 15.91
C SER A 50 25.36 -9.33 15.16
N PRO A 51 24.26 -8.60 15.30
CA PRO A 51 22.97 -8.94 15.92
C PRO A 51 22.04 -9.79 15.02
N LEU A 52 22.29 -9.85 13.70
CA LEU A 52 21.47 -10.55 12.71
C LEU A 52 22.27 -11.68 12.06
N VAL A 53 21.58 -12.71 11.60
CA VAL A 53 22.19 -13.79 10.81
C VAL A 53 22.31 -13.31 9.36
N SER A 54 23.54 -13.18 8.86
CA SER A 54 23.80 -12.72 7.51
C SER A 54 23.23 -13.69 6.46
N GLY A 55 22.52 -13.13 5.48
CA GLY A 55 21.90 -13.89 4.39
C GLY A 55 20.68 -14.71 4.77
N ALA A 56 20.29 -14.75 6.04
CA ALA A 56 19.09 -15.42 6.48
C ALA A 56 17.84 -14.56 6.23
N ALA A 57 16.76 -15.22 5.84
CA ALA A 57 15.48 -14.56 5.63
C ALA A 57 14.30 -15.47 5.94
N VAL A 58 13.17 -14.89 6.27
CA VAL A 58 11.91 -15.62 6.46
C VAL A 58 10.89 -15.08 5.48
N GLN A 59 10.37 -15.94 4.62
CA GLN A 59 9.33 -15.60 3.66
C GLN A 59 7.96 -15.90 4.26
N ALA A 60 7.01 -15.00 4.00
CA ALA A 60 5.65 -15.12 4.45
C ALA A 60 4.67 -14.60 3.41
N GLU A 61 3.54 -15.24 3.30
CA GLU A 61 2.40 -14.79 2.52
C GLU A 61 1.48 -13.92 3.39
N VAL A 62 1.08 -12.77 2.89
CA VAL A 62 0.10 -11.91 3.55
C VAL A 62 -1.31 -12.46 3.30
N ILE A 63 -1.96 -12.95 4.35
CA ILE A 63 -3.34 -13.46 4.26
C ILE A 63 -4.33 -12.29 4.17
N ASP A 64 -4.23 -11.34 5.13
CA ASP A 64 -5.19 -10.23 5.22
C ASP A 64 -4.64 -9.07 6.06
N GLN A 65 -5.22 -7.89 5.86
CA GLN A 65 -5.01 -6.69 6.68
C GLN A 65 -6.16 -6.55 7.68
N ILE A 66 -5.92 -6.97 8.91
CA ILE A 66 -6.94 -7.05 9.96
C ILE A 66 -6.91 -5.84 10.91
N LYS A 67 -7.98 -5.67 11.65
CA LYS A 67 -8.06 -4.72 12.77
C LYS A 67 -8.26 -5.49 14.07
N GLY A 68 -7.46 -5.18 15.06
CA GLY A 68 -7.62 -5.72 16.42
C GLY A 68 -8.95 -5.33 17.06
N ASP A 69 -9.18 -5.82 18.27
CA ASP A 69 -10.35 -5.49 19.07
C ASP A 69 -10.40 -3.99 19.37
N LYS A 70 -11.62 -3.48 19.55
CA LYS A 70 -11.82 -2.06 19.86
C LYS A 70 -11.47 -1.81 21.32
N VAL A 71 -10.42 -1.03 21.54
CA VAL A 71 -10.04 -0.55 22.88
C VAL A 71 -10.66 0.82 23.09
N ILE A 72 -11.41 0.96 24.17
CA ILE A 72 -12.07 2.22 24.55
C ILE A 72 -11.18 2.99 25.51
N LYS A 73 -10.67 4.14 25.06
CA LYS A 73 -9.96 5.09 25.90
C LYS A 73 -10.97 6.10 26.45
N PHE A 74 -11.27 5.98 27.74
CA PHE A 74 -12.19 6.87 28.43
C PHE A 74 -11.39 7.78 29.36
N VAL A 75 -11.55 9.09 29.18
CA VAL A 75 -10.92 10.11 30.02
C VAL A 75 -12.01 11.00 30.61
N LYS A 76 -12.01 11.19 31.94
CA LYS A 76 -12.92 12.06 32.66
C LYS A 76 -12.16 12.83 33.71
N ARG A 77 -12.43 14.13 33.84
CA ARG A 77 -11.91 14.91 34.96
C ARG A 77 -12.56 14.48 36.27
N ARG A 78 -11.80 14.49 37.35
CA ARG A 78 -12.21 13.95 38.64
C ARG A 78 -13.23 14.80 39.38
N ARG A 79 -13.23 16.13 39.21
CA ARG A 79 -14.03 17.07 40.01
C ARG A 79 -14.75 18.10 39.14
N LYS A 80 -15.83 18.69 39.73
CA LYS A 80 -16.70 19.75 39.18
C LYS A 80 -17.32 19.38 37.83
N HIS A 81 -17.74 20.34 37.06
CA HIS A 81 -18.33 20.15 35.72
C HIS A 81 -17.34 19.48 34.77
N SER A 82 -17.17 18.20 34.96
CA SER A 82 -16.08 17.45 34.34
C SER A 82 -16.39 17.12 32.90
N SER A 83 -15.53 17.55 31.99
CA SER A 83 -15.50 17.04 30.64
C SER A 83 -15.16 15.55 30.65
N LYS A 84 -15.89 14.75 29.88
CA LYS A 84 -15.58 13.36 29.59
C LYS A 84 -15.28 13.20 28.09
N ARG A 85 -14.34 12.35 27.77
CA ARG A 85 -14.00 12.05 26.39
C ARG A 85 -13.84 10.54 26.22
N THR A 86 -14.47 10.01 25.20
CA THR A 86 -14.35 8.60 24.85
C THR A 86 -13.79 8.50 23.43
N VAL A 87 -12.69 7.78 23.24
CA VAL A 87 -12.08 7.52 21.96
C VAL A 87 -11.92 6.01 21.79
N GLY A 88 -12.48 5.46 20.73
CA GLY A 88 -12.26 4.05 20.38
C GLY A 88 -11.07 3.92 19.45
N HIS A 89 -10.21 2.95 19.74
CA HIS A 89 -9.05 2.61 18.90
C HIS A 89 -9.09 1.15 18.48
N ARG A 90 -8.79 0.89 17.20
CA ARG A 90 -8.51 -0.46 16.68
C ARG A 90 -7.16 -0.45 15.99
N GLN A 91 -6.20 -1.22 16.54
CA GLN A 91 -4.88 -1.36 15.94
C GLN A 91 -5.00 -2.08 14.60
N LYS A 92 -4.38 -1.52 13.57
CA LYS A 92 -4.25 -2.17 12.25
C LYS A 92 -3.09 -3.14 12.32
N LEU A 93 -3.33 -4.39 11.94
CA LEU A 93 -2.38 -5.48 11.96
C LEU A 93 -2.40 -6.19 10.61
N THR A 94 -1.31 -6.88 10.29
CA THR A 94 -1.23 -7.77 9.12
C THR A 94 -1.20 -9.20 9.60
N LEU A 95 -2.03 -10.04 9.01
CA LEU A 95 -2.03 -11.48 9.22
C LEU A 95 -1.13 -12.12 8.16
N VAL A 96 -0.07 -12.79 8.58
CA VAL A 96 0.90 -13.44 7.69
C VAL A 96 1.03 -14.92 8.02
N LYS A 97 1.23 -15.74 6.98
CA LYS A 97 1.55 -17.17 7.09
C LYS A 97 2.99 -17.37 6.66
N ILE A 98 3.79 -17.96 7.52
CA ILE A 98 5.19 -18.29 7.20
C ILE A 98 5.21 -19.41 6.16
N THR A 99 5.85 -19.17 5.04
CA THR A 99 6.01 -20.15 3.96
C THR A 99 7.33 -20.87 4.11
N GLU A 100 8.44 -20.14 4.15
CA GLU A 100 9.78 -20.71 4.13
C GLU A 100 10.75 -19.95 5.04
N ILE A 101 11.72 -20.69 5.60
CA ILE A 101 12.83 -20.15 6.38
C ILE A 101 14.12 -20.43 5.63
N LEU A 102 14.75 -19.37 5.12
CA LEU A 102 16.02 -19.43 4.40
C LEU A 102 17.16 -19.20 5.39
N SER A 103 18.05 -20.16 5.52
CA SER A 103 19.26 -20.04 6.36
C SER A 103 20.33 -19.18 5.70
N SER A 104 20.33 -19.09 4.36
CA SER A 104 21.26 -18.31 3.55
C SER A 104 20.63 -17.94 2.21
N GLY A 105 21.15 -16.91 1.54
CA GLY A 105 20.69 -16.52 0.18
C GLY A 105 19.41 -15.68 0.15
N GLY A 106 18.92 -15.21 1.29
CA GLY A 106 17.74 -14.35 1.37
C GLY A 106 17.88 -13.04 0.57
N GLU A 107 19.09 -12.54 0.38
CA GLU A 107 19.35 -11.30 -0.37
C GLU A 107 19.02 -11.43 -1.87
N ASN A 108 19.08 -12.64 -2.42
CA ASN A 108 18.89 -12.92 -3.85
C ASN A 108 17.47 -13.44 -4.19
N SER A 109 16.57 -13.49 -3.23
CA SER A 109 15.21 -14.04 -3.43
C SER A 109 14.31 -13.20 -4.35
N GLY A 110 14.62 -11.92 -4.55
CA GLY A 110 13.78 -10.99 -5.32
C GLY A 110 12.42 -10.69 -4.70
N VAL A 111 12.15 -11.19 -3.50
CA VAL A 111 10.88 -10.99 -2.78
C VAL A 111 10.89 -9.63 -2.09
N LYS A 112 9.73 -8.97 -2.08
CA LYS A 112 9.54 -7.66 -1.44
C LYS A 112 9.87 -7.72 0.05
N ALA A 113 10.73 -6.82 0.52
CA ALA A 113 11.05 -6.72 1.93
C ALA A 113 9.81 -6.35 2.77
N ALA A 114 9.65 -6.98 3.93
CA ALA A 114 8.58 -6.71 4.88
C ALA A 114 8.84 -5.40 5.63
N ILE A 115 8.49 -4.27 5.00
CA ILE A 115 8.64 -2.93 5.57
C ILE A 115 7.35 -2.56 6.30
N GLY A 116 7.47 -2.02 7.52
CA GLY A 116 6.34 -1.52 8.28
C GLY A 116 5.67 -0.33 7.56
N ALA A 117 4.35 -0.31 7.50
CA ALA A 117 3.60 0.74 6.80
C ALA A 117 3.87 2.17 7.33
N GLY A 118 4.38 2.31 8.56
CA GLY A 118 4.80 3.59 9.11
C GLY A 118 6.23 4.01 8.74
N SER A 119 7.03 3.09 8.17
CA SER A 119 8.42 3.35 7.76
C SER A 119 8.54 3.69 6.28
N VAL A 120 7.47 3.53 5.52
CA VAL A 120 7.38 4.00 4.14
C VAL A 120 7.10 5.50 4.20
N SER A 121 8.15 6.33 4.23
CA SER A 121 8.00 7.75 3.93
C SER A 121 7.39 7.89 2.55
N ASP A 122 6.38 8.76 2.43
CA ASP A 122 5.63 9.10 1.23
C ASP A 122 6.53 9.30 0.00
N ALA A 123 6.99 8.22 -0.59
CA ALA A 123 7.27 8.22 -2.01
C ALA A 123 5.96 7.81 -2.68
N PRO A 124 5.42 8.57 -3.65
CA PRO A 124 4.20 8.19 -4.31
C PRO A 124 4.41 6.87 -5.04
N VAL A 125 4.04 5.79 -4.40
CA VAL A 125 3.86 4.50 -5.09
C VAL A 125 2.58 4.63 -5.90
N SER A 126 2.72 5.09 -7.13
CA SER A 126 1.74 4.83 -8.17
C SER A 126 1.72 3.32 -8.42
N ALA A 127 0.96 2.60 -7.62
CA ALA A 127 0.58 1.25 -7.96
C ALA A 127 -0.52 1.35 -9.03
N PRO A 128 -0.33 0.79 -10.22
CA PRO A 128 -1.41 0.68 -11.20
C PRO A 128 -2.42 -0.32 -10.65
N LYS A 129 -3.57 0.19 -10.27
CA LYS A 129 -4.75 -0.62 -9.98
C LYS A 129 -5.14 -1.29 -11.30
N ALA A 130 -4.74 -2.52 -11.50
CA ALA A 130 -5.15 -3.30 -12.65
C ALA A 130 -6.68 -3.47 -12.62
N LYS A 131 -7.39 -2.65 -13.38
CA LYS A 131 -8.73 -2.96 -13.86
C LYS A 131 -8.59 -3.87 -15.04
N ALA A 132 -9.31 -4.98 -15.00
CA ALA A 132 -9.44 -5.95 -16.08
C ALA A 132 -9.71 -5.31 -17.44
N PRO A 133 -9.22 -5.89 -18.54
CA PRO A 133 -9.26 -5.28 -19.85
C PRO A 133 -10.66 -5.32 -20.42
N LYS A 134 -11.19 -4.18 -20.80
CA LYS A 134 -12.28 -4.08 -21.76
C LYS A 134 -11.67 -3.66 -23.10
N SER A 135 -11.95 -4.49 -24.08
CA SER A 135 -11.43 -4.54 -25.43
C SER A 135 -11.16 -3.21 -26.15
N ALA A 136 -10.11 -3.26 -26.92
CA ALA A 136 -9.48 -2.24 -27.72
C ALA A 136 -10.30 -1.74 -28.92
N ALA A 137 -10.06 -0.47 -29.25
CA ALA A 137 -9.97 0.02 -30.62
C ALA A 137 -8.98 1.20 -30.63
N PRO A 138 -8.24 1.44 -31.72
CA PRO A 138 -6.99 2.16 -31.71
C PRO A 138 -7.18 3.66 -31.71
N ALA A 139 -6.40 4.34 -30.87
CA ALA A 139 -6.34 5.79 -30.77
C ALA A 139 -5.09 6.32 -31.44
N THR A 140 -5.28 7.29 -32.27
CA THR A 140 -4.27 8.25 -32.72
C THR A 140 -3.98 9.23 -31.59
N ASP A 141 -2.69 9.38 -31.26
CA ASP A 141 -2.17 10.38 -30.32
C ASP A 141 -2.39 11.80 -30.85
N GLU A 142 -3.32 12.53 -30.26
CA GLU A 142 -3.24 13.98 -30.12
C GLU A 142 -3.59 14.29 -28.66
N ALA A 143 -2.65 14.89 -27.94
CA ALA A 143 -2.82 15.26 -26.55
C ALA A 143 -4.01 16.25 -26.43
N ALA A 144 -5.09 15.81 -25.79
CA ALA A 144 -6.24 16.66 -25.50
C ALA A 144 -5.85 17.76 -24.51
N ASP A 145 -6.10 18.99 -24.87
CA ASP A 145 -5.88 20.17 -24.02
C ASP A 145 -6.99 20.31 -22.98
N ASP A 146 -6.64 20.87 -21.83
CA ASP A 146 -7.61 21.14 -20.76
C ASP A 146 -8.39 22.42 -21.04
N LEU A 147 -9.52 22.28 -21.74
CA LEU A 147 -10.38 23.41 -22.17
C LEU A 147 -10.99 24.20 -20.99
N THR A 148 -10.97 23.66 -19.78
CA THR A 148 -11.48 24.37 -18.59
C THR A 148 -10.62 25.53 -18.15
N LYS A 149 -9.37 25.62 -18.65
CA LYS A 149 -8.45 26.74 -18.39
C LYS A 149 -8.79 28.03 -19.18
N LEU A 150 -9.68 27.93 -20.15
CA LEU A 150 -10.13 29.10 -20.92
C LEU A 150 -11.11 29.92 -20.10
N ASN A 151 -10.90 31.24 -20.14
CA ASN A 151 -11.76 32.19 -19.43
C ASN A 151 -13.16 32.16 -20.05
N GLY A 152 -14.17 31.74 -19.28
CA GLY A 152 -15.56 31.64 -19.75
C GLY A 152 -15.99 30.20 -20.12
N VAL A 153 -15.08 29.22 -20.13
CA VAL A 153 -15.41 27.82 -20.39
C VAL A 153 -15.47 27.05 -19.08
N GLY A 154 -16.65 26.88 -18.53
CA GLY A 154 -16.89 26.05 -17.36
C GLY A 154 -16.89 24.54 -17.70
N PRO A 155 -16.89 23.65 -16.70
CA PRO A 155 -16.83 22.18 -16.91
C PRO A 155 -17.97 21.66 -17.80
N ALA A 156 -19.16 22.23 -17.71
CA ALA A 156 -20.29 21.85 -18.57
C ALA A 156 -20.12 22.27 -20.04
N ALA A 157 -19.44 23.39 -20.30
CA ALA A 157 -19.12 23.82 -21.64
C ALA A 157 -17.98 23.01 -22.25
N ALA A 158 -16.95 22.66 -21.43
CA ALA A 158 -15.86 21.82 -21.87
C ALA A 158 -16.35 20.39 -22.27
N THR A 159 -17.33 19.84 -21.54
CA THR A 159 -17.96 18.57 -21.93
C THR A 159 -18.67 18.65 -23.28
N LYS A 160 -19.42 19.70 -23.54
CA LYS A 160 -20.11 19.92 -24.81
C LYS A 160 -19.13 20.09 -25.97
N LEU A 161 -18.02 20.78 -25.77
CA LEU A 161 -16.96 20.93 -26.77
C LEU A 161 -16.29 19.59 -27.08
N ASN A 162 -16.02 18.78 -26.07
CA ASN A 162 -15.49 17.43 -26.26
C ASN A 162 -16.48 16.53 -27.02
N ASP A 163 -17.76 16.60 -26.71
CA ASP A 163 -18.82 15.85 -27.39
C ASP A 163 -18.98 16.31 -28.85
N ALA A 164 -18.67 17.58 -29.15
CA ALA A 164 -18.62 18.12 -30.51
C ALA A 164 -17.29 17.79 -31.24
N GLY A 165 -16.36 17.06 -30.62
CA GLY A 165 -15.09 16.66 -31.21
C GLY A 165 -13.97 17.67 -31.13
N ILE A 166 -14.15 18.76 -30.35
CA ILE A 166 -13.16 19.83 -30.15
C ILE A 166 -12.41 19.52 -28.86
N THR A 167 -11.19 18.98 -29.00
CA THR A 167 -10.37 18.53 -27.88
C THR A 167 -9.09 19.37 -27.67
N THR A 168 -8.76 20.28 -28.62
CA THR A 168 -7.54 21.10 -28.55
C THR A 168 -7.83 22.56 -28.74
N TYR A 169 -6.96 23.42 -28.17
CA TYR A 169 -7.05 24.90 -28.34
C TYR A 169 -6.92 25.30 -29.79
N ALA A 170 -6.13 24.57 -30.59
CA ALA A 170 -5.97 24.86 -32.03
C ALA A 170 -7.26 24.64 -32.82
N GLN A 171 -8.03 23.63 -32.50
CA GLN A 171 -9.33 23.34 -33.11
C GLN A 171 -10.35 24.39 -32.72
N LEU A 172 -10.32 24.87 -31.47
CA LEU A 172 -11.20 25.94 -30.98
C LEU A 172 -10.91 27.29 -31.64
N ALA A 173 -9.62 27.57 -31.88
CA ALA A 173 -9.21 28.82 -32.59
C ALA A 173 -9.51 28.80 -34.09
N ALA A 174 -9.71 27.63 -34.68
CA ALA A 174 -10.04 27.45 -36.10
C ALA A 174 -11.55 27.51 -36.38
N LEU A 175 -12.40 27.60 -35.35
CA LEU A 175 -13.85 27.75 -35.52
C LEU A 175 -14.21 29.13 -36.07
N SER A 176 -14.99 29.15 -37.14
CA SER A 176 -15.54 30.39 -37.68
C SER A 176 -16.74 30.86 -36.85
N GLU A 177 -17.01 32.18 -36.88
CA GLU A 177 -18.14 32.80 -36.14
C GLU A 177 -19.50 32.17 -36.49
N GLU A 178 -19.67 31.64 -37.71
CA GLU A 178 -20.88 30.96 -38.16
C GLU A 178 -21.10 29.56 -37.48
N GLN A 179 -20.01 28.92 -37.05
CA GLN A 179 -20.07 27.63 -36.39
C GLN A 179 -20.29 27.76 -34.86
N ILE A 180 -20.07 28.95 -34.31
CA ILE A 180 -20.27 29.22 -32.88
C ILE A 180 -21.73 29.57 -32.58
N ALA A 181 -22.50 30.03 -33.60
CA ALA A 181 -23.88 30.48 -33.45
C ALA A 181 -24.94 29.38 -33.68
N ALA A 182 -24.52 28.17 -34.04
CA ALA A 182 -25.38 26.99 -34.21
C ALA A 182 -25.31 26.05 -32.97
#